data_3f7c8330b963115c9e84836e8dd90ca7
#
_entry.id   3f7c8330b963115c9e84836e8dd90ca7
#
_cell.length_a   1.000
_cell.length_b   1.000
_cell.length_c   1.000
_cell.angle_alpha   90.00
_cell.angle_beta   90.00
_cell.angle_gamma   90.00
#
_symmetry.space_group_name_H-M   'P 1'
#
loop_
_entity.id
_entity.type
_entity.pdbx_description
1 polymer ?
#
loop_
_entity_poly.entity_id
_entity_poly.type
_entity_poly.pdbx_seq_one_letter_code
_entity_poly.pdbx_strand_id
1 'polypeptide(L)'
;MSQNIVVIVMDTVRAVGSDPPTDPQGLLPTISEPSTAFRQTFTSAPWTLPSHASLFTGTTPSKHGGHAGHKHLDNTLTTLPEILQNQDYDTVAVSNNTWISEEFGFERGFETFYKTWQYVQSDTDLGKIAQMENGLDMFTEAAKAVFDGNPITNITNAVYGQFFRRANDDGAARTNEWIEDWLTSRDDSRPFFLFVNYLEPHLEYRPPKAHAKQHLPEGITYEEAMEVSQDAWGYIAGTVEMTDEDFEILRGLYRAEISYLEEKIESIIDLLKAEGEWDDTLFIVTSDHGENIGEHGLMDHQYALYDTLLHVPLYVHGGPFEDSVRDDLVQLIDIAPTILDTLDIDVPEAREQFQGVSFHPDADQSREYVTAEYMAPQPSMDALETKIGDLPDHVYEYDRSLRAIRTDQYKYIRGSDGSHELYDIQDDPGEQTDLADTKPDVVERLDTTLDEWLDSFEQTERSKDVSMDDDTKSRLEDLGYLQ
;
A
#
# COMPACT_ATOMS: atom_id res chain seq x y z
N MET A 1 28.24 -12.21 7.62
CA MET A 1 28.08 -10.92 8.34
C MET A 1 26.60 -10.62 8.30
N SER A 2 26.02 -10.05 9.33
CA SER A 2 24.61 -9.68 9.33
C SER A 2 24.40 -8.52 8.34
N GLN A 3 23.50 -8.70 7.35
CA GLN A 3 23.22 -7.75 6.30
C GLN A 3 22.13 -6.78 6.76
N ASN A 4 22.23 -5.49 6.42
CA ASN A 4 21.15 -4.54 6.62
C ASN A 4 19.97 -4.86 5.68
N ILE A 5 18.78 -4.44 6.06
CA ILE A 5 17.56 -4.63 5.27
C ILE A 5 16.86 -3.29 5.11
N VAL A 6 16.53 -2.93 3.90
CA VAL A 6 15.67 -1.79 3.59
C VAL A 6 14.50 -2.30 2.76
N VAL A 7 13.28 -2.04 3.23
CA VAL A 7 12.05 -2.33 2.49
C VAL A 7 11.30 -1.02 2.26
N ILE A 8 11.21 -0.62 1.00
CA ILE A 8 10.45 0.56 0.57
C ILE A 8 9.14 0.10 -0.06
N VAL A 9 8.04 0.59 0.46
CA VAL A 9 6.71 0.38 -0.08
C VAL A 9 6.14 1.72 -0.54
N MET A 10 5.84 1.80 -1.83
CA MET A 10 5.12 2.93 -2.45
C MET A 10 3.63 2.65 -2.36
N ASP A 11 2.82 3.62 -1.98
CA ASP A 11 1.36 3.44 -1.93
C ASP A 11 0.77 3.51 -3.35
N THR A 12 -0.08 2.57 -3.72
CA THR A 12 -0.83 2.52 -4.98
C THR A 12 -0.05 2.39 -6.30
N VAL A 13 1.26 2.09 -6.30
CA VAL A 13 2.01 1.92 -7.56
C VAL A 13 1.69 0.59 -8.21
N ARG A 14 1.06 0.61 -9.37
CA ARG A 14 0.74 -0.58 -10.16
C ARG A 14 1.84 -0.94 -11.16
N ALA A 15 2.05 -2.24 -11.40
CA ALA A 15 2.96 -2.73 -12.44
C ALA A 15 2.32 -2.75 -13.83
N VAL A 16 0.97 -2.78 -13.92
CA VAL A 16 0.26 -2.66 -15.19
C VAL A 16 0.07 -1.20 -15.54
N GLY A 17 0.57 -0.79 -16.69
CA GLY A 17 0.43 0.56 -17.20
C GLY A 17 -0.74 0.68 -18.16
N SER A 18 -1.26 1.91 -18.27
CA SER A 18 -2.03 2.34 -19.41
C SER A 18 -1.17 2.25 -20.68
N ASP A 19 -1.77 1.88 -21.78
CA ASP A 19 -1.25 1.68 -23.13
C ASP A 19 -0.03 2.55 -23.55
N PRO A 20 1.15 1.97 -23.91
CA PRO A 20 1.48 0.56 -23.85
C PRO A 20 1.73 0.11 -22.41
N PRO A 21 1.53 -1.22 -22.11
CA PRO A 21 1.81 -1.72 -20.77
C PRO A 21 3.25 -1.34 -20.42
N THR A 22 3.41 -0.58 -19.35
CA THR A 22 4.73 -0.20 -18.88
C THR A 22 5.48 -1.49 -18.56
N ASP A 23 6.60 -1.69 -19.25
CA ASP A 23 7.56 -2.72 -18.88
C ASP A 23 7.79 -2.59 -17.37
N PRO A 24 7.61 -3.65 -16.55
CA PRO A 24 7.98 -3.62 -15.13
C PRO A 24 9.40 -3.10 -14.91
N GLN A 25 10.30 -3.27 -15.87
CA GLN A 25 11.62 -2.62 -15.89
C GLN A 25 11.55 -1.11 -16.16
N GLY A 26 10.42 -0.56 -16.58
CA GLY A 26 10.23 0.86 -16.91
C GLY A 26 9.53 1.67 -15.83
N LEU A 27 9.02 1.03 -14.75
CA LEU A 27 8.40 1.75 -13.63
C LEU A 27 9.42 2.39 -12.69
N LEU A 28 10.64 1.82 -12.62
CA LEU A 28 11.75 2.41 -11.89
C LEU A 28 13.04 2.37 -12.73
N PRO A 29 13.11 3.09 -13.88
CA PRO A 29 14.29 3.08 -14.74
C PRO A 29 15.53 3.65 -14.03
N THR A 30 15.35 4.35 -12.93
CA THR A 30 16.40 5.02 -12.17
C THR A 30 16.96 4.22 -11.01
N ILE A 31 16.43 3.04 -10.68
CA ILE A 31 17.24 2.09 -9.89
C ILE A 31 18.34 1.58 -10.82
N SER A 32 19.35 2.43 -10.96
CA SER A 32 20.48 2.21 -11.87
C SER A 32 21.44 1.12 -11.39
N GLU A 33 21.18 0.59 -10.19
CA GLU A 33 22.01 -0.43 -9.57
C GLU A 33 21.56 -1.82 -10.01
N PRO A 34 22.49 -2.77 -10.15
CA PRO A 34 22.17 -4.15 -10.46
C PRO A 34 21.13 -4.71 -9.50
N SER A 35 19.99 -5.14 -10.01
CA SER A 35 18.89 -5.66 -9.21
C SER A 35 18.14 -6.76 -9.93
N THR A 36 17.47 -7.63 -9.17
CA THR A 36 16.51 -8.58 -9.72
C THR A 36 15.13 -7.93 -9.80
N ALA A 37 14.58 -7.80 -11.01
CA ALA A 37 13.22 -7.35 -11.24
C ALA A 37 12.27 -8.55 -11.41
N PHE A 38 11.14 -8.56 -10.69
CA PHE A 38 10.11 -9.59 -10.80
C PHE A 38 8.92 -9.05 -11.59
N ARG A 39 8.60 -9.70 -12.73
CA ARG A 39 7.53 -9.24 -13.62
C ARG A 39 6.13 -9.62 -13.17
N GLN A 40 6.01 -10.62 -12.32
CA GLN A 40 4.73 -11.19 -11.89
C GLN A 40 4.61 -11.19 -10.38
N THR A 41 4.54 -9.98 -9.81
CA THR A 41 4.38 -9.78 -8.37
C THR A 41 3.00 -9.27 -8.05
N PHE A 42 2.34 -9.89 -7.06
CA PHE A 42 0.96 -9.58 -6.71
C PHE A 42 0.81 -9.33 -5.21
N THR A 43 -0.07 -8.39 -4.88
CA THR A 43 -0.55 -8.22 -3.50
C THR A 43 -1.66 -9.23 -3.18
N SER A 44 -1.89 -9.48 -1.89
CA SER A 44 -2.99 -10.32 -1.41
C SER A 44 -4.26 -9.55 -1.07
N ALA A 45 -4.23 -8.21 -1.16
CA ALA A 45 -5.37 -7.34 -0.88
C ALA A 45 -5.25 -6.02 -1.67
N PRO A 46 -6.37 -5.39 -2.08
CA PRO A 46 -6.35 -4.23 -2.96
C PRO A 46 -6.21 -2.89 -2.23
N TRP A 47 -5.90 -2.87 -0.92
CA TRP A 47 -5.75 -1.63 -0.15
C TRP A 47 -4.77 -1.78 1.02
N THR A 48 -4.31 -0.67 1.56
CA THR A 48 -3.12 -0.50 2.41
C THR A 48 -3.06 -1.42 3.63
N LEU A 49 -4.05 -1.38 4.53
CA LEU A 49 -3.96 -2.08 5.82
C LEU A 49 -3.82 -3.60 5.66
N PRO A 50 -4.72 -4.32 4.93
CA PRO A 50 -4.57 -5.77 4.77
C PRO A 50 -3.34 -6.17 3.96
N SER A 51 -2.92 -5.36 2.98
CA SER A 51 -1.71 -5.64 2.21
C SER A 51 -0.45 -5.59 3.08
N HIS A 52 -0.29 -4.53 3.89
CA HIS A 52 0.84 -4.42 4.81
C HIS A 52 0.79 -5.49 5.93
N ALA A 53 -0.40 -5.80 6.44
CA ALA A 53 -0.57 -6.92 7.37
C ALA A 53 -0.09 -8.24 6.75
N SER A 54 -0.40 -8.46 5.47
CA SER A 54 0.08 -9.61 4.71
C SER A 54 1.59 -9.61 4.53
N LEU A 55 2.19 -8.48 4.17
CA LEU A 55 3.64 -8.33 4.02
C LEU A 55 4.37 -8.62 5.34
N PHE A 56 3.88 -8.09 6.46
CA PHE A 56 4.56 -8.26 7.74
C PHE A 56 4.37 -9.64 8.35
N THR A 57 3.25 -10.31 8.11
CA THR A 57 2.96 -11.62 8.72
C THR A 57 3.27 -12.80 7.80
N GLY A 58 3.51 -12.57 6.50
CA GLY A 58 3.64 -13.62 5.49
C GLY A 58 2.35 -14.43 5.29
N THR A 59 1.17 -13.82 5.58
CA THR A 59 -0.14 -14.49 5.53
C THR A 59 -1.18 -13.64 4.81
N THR A 60 -2.29 -14.24 4.38
CA THR A 60 -3.37 -13.57 3.67
C THR A 60 -4.44 -13.00 4.60
N PRO A 61 -5.32 -12.08 4.14
CA PRO A 61 -6.35 -11.45 4.95
C PRO A 61 -7.23 -12.39 5.75
N SER A 62 -7.69 -13.50 5.20
CA SER A 62 -8.46 -14.51 5.94
C SER A 62 -7.70 -15.14 7.11
N LYS A 63 -6.38 -15.14 7.10
CA LYS A 63 -5.56 -15.70 8.18
C LYS A 63 -5.16 -14.68 9.23
N HIS A 64 -4.68 -13.47 8.83
CA HIS A 64 -4.31 -12.45 9.82
C HIS A 64 -5.51 -11.65 10.37
N GLY A 65 -6.65 -11.63 9.66
CA GLY A 65 -7.90 -11.02 10.09
C GLY A 65 -7.98 -9.49 9.94
N GLY A 66 -6.95 -8.82 9.42
CA GLY A 66 -6.97 -7.37 9.15
C GLY A 66 -7.71 -7.09 7.83
N HIS A 67 -8.85 -6.38 7.89
CA HIS A 67 -9.67 -6.01 6.74
C HIS A 67 -10.65 -4.88 7.11
N ALA A 68 -11.47 -4.39 6.15
CA ALA A 68 -12.35 -3.26 6.38
C ALA A 68 -13.35 -3.42 7.55
N GLY A 69 -13.75 -4.66 7.85
CA GLY A 69 -14.58 -4.97 9.03
C GLY A 69 -13.79 -5.16 10.34
N HIS A 70 -12.45 -5.21 10.27
CA HIS A 70 -11.55 -5.30 11.41
C HIS A 70 -10.23 -4.61 11.08
N LYS A 71 -10.21 -3.29 11.23
CA LYS A 71 -9.09 -2.43 10.82
C LYS A 71 -7.94 -2.44 11.83
N HIS A 72 -7.39 -3.61 12.11
CA HIS A 72 -6.28 -3.76 13.06
C HIS A 72 -5.47 -5.04 12.78
N LEU A 73 -4.14 -4.95 12.92
CA LEU A 73 -3.25 -6.10 12.92
C LEU A 73 -3.09 -6.63 14.34
N ASP A 74 -3.87 -7.67 14.67
CA ASP A 74 -3.83 -8.28 16.00
C ASP A 74 -2.50 -9.00 16.30
N ASN A 75 -2.21 -9.20 17.58
CA ASN A 75 -0.99 -9.84 18.06
C ASN A 75 -1.05 -11.39 18.05
N THR A 76 -1.89 -11.99 17.21
CA THR A 76 -2.02 -13.45 17.10
C THR A 76 -0.97 -14.10 16.22
N LEU A 77 -0.41 -13.33 15.30
CA LEU A 77 0.68 -13.74 14.42
C LEU A 77 1.92 -12.89 14.69
N THR A 78 3.08 -13.51 14.54
CA THR A 78 4.38 -12.83 14.66
C THR A 78 4.65 -12.05 13.38
N THR A 79 5.12 -10.81 13.50
CA THR A 79 5.48 -9.97 12.37
C THR A 79 6.96 -10.07 12.02
N LEU A 80 7.34 -9.78 10.78
CA LEU A 80 8.74 -9.71 10.35
C LEU A 80 9.58 -8.76 11.23
N PRO A 81 9.11 -7.53 11.57
CA PRO A 81 9.85 -6.67 12.50
C PRO A 81 10.09 -7.32 13.87
N GLU A 82 9.10 -8.02 14.44
CA GLU A 82 9.29 -8.74 15.71
C GLU A 82 10.35 -9.84 15.61
N ILE A 83 10.38 -10.56 14.48
CA ILE A 83 11.41 -11.58 14.24
C ILE A 83 12.78 -10.93 14.18
N LEU A 84 12.95 -9.87 13.41
CA LEU A 84 14.24 -9.19 13.22
C LEU A 84 14.72 -8.49 14.50
N GLN A 85 13.80 -7.88 15.27
CA GLN A 85 14.12 -7.33 16.60
C GLN A 85 14.67 -8.40 17.54
N ASN A 86 14.06 -9.61 17.53
CA ASN A 86 14.54 -10.74 18.32
C ASN A 86 15.89 -11.32 17.82
N GLN A 87 16.32 -10.95 16.61
CA GLN A 87 17.63 -11.27 16.04
C GLN A 87 18.66 -10.14 16.19
N ASP A 88 18.41 -9.20 17.11
CA ASP A 88 19.30 -8.09 17.45
C ASP A 88 19.47 -7.06 16.30
N TYR A 89 18.44 -6.88 15.46
CA TYR A 89 18.37 -5.78 14.50
C TYR A 89 17.89 -4.49 15.17
N ASP A 90 18.46 -3.36 14.77
CA ASP A 90 17.89 -2.03 15.01
C ASP A 90 16.72 -1.84 14.04
N THR A 91 15.49 -1.90 14.56
CA THR A 91 14.27 -1.96 13.74
C THR A 91 13.58 -0.60 13.70
N VAL A 92 13.48 -0.04 12.50
CA VAL A 92 13.04 1.34 12.28
C VAL A 92 11.95 1.38 11.20
N ALA A 93 10.87 2.08 11.48
CA ALA A 93 9.82 2.37 10.52
C ALA A 93 9.63 3.87 10.30
N VAL A 94 9.44 4.27 9.06
CA VAL A 94 9.00 5.60 8.64
C VAL A 94 7.75 5.45 7.81
N SER A 95 6.62 5.98 8.30
CA SER A 95 5.34 5.85 7.62
C SER A 95 4.76 7.21 7.24
N ASN A 96 4.23 7.28 6.01
CA ASN A 96 3.46 8.42 5.51
C ASN A 96 1.96 8.12 5.50
N ASN A 97 1.57 6.83 5.56
CA ASN A 97 0.18 6.43 5.55
C ASN A 97 -0.36 6.16 6.96
N THR A 98 -1.47 6.79 7.29
CA THR A 98 -2.12 6.70 8.60
C THR A 98 -2.54 5.28 8.98
N TRP A 99 -2.92 4.43 8.00
CA TRP A 99 -3.24 3.03 8.25
C TRP A 99 -2.06 2.22 8.78
N ILE A 100 -0.84 2.70 8.54
CA ILE A 100 0.40 2.06 9.00
C ILE A 100 0.91 2.83 10.20
N SER A 101 0.28 2.59 11.34
CA SER A 101 0.58 3.23 12.61
C SER A 101 0.29 2.33 13.81
N GLU A 102 0.61 2.80 15.00
CA GLU A 102 0.39 2.10 16.26
C GLU A 102 -1.09 1.86 16.55
N GLU A 103 -1.98 2.78 16.14
CA GLU A 103 -3.42 2.65 16.33
C GLU A 103 -3.99 1.42 15.62
N PHE A 104 -3.32 0.98 14.57
CA PHE A 104 -3.70 -0.20 13.78
C PHE A 104 -2.78 -1.42 14.01
N GLY A 105 -1.88 -1.34 15.01
CA GLY A 105 -1.04 -2.46 15.46
C GLY A 105 0.22 -2.71 14.64
N PHE A 106 0.66 -1.72 13.85
CA PHE A 106 1.84 -1.85 12.98
C PHE A 106 3.17 -1.48 13.64
N GLU A 107 3.16 -0.92 14.86
CA GLU A 107 4.38 -0.56 15.59
C GLU A 107 5.14 -1.78 16.14
N ARG A 108 4.50 -2.95 16.17
CA ARG A 108 5.06 -4.16 16.81
C ARG A 108 6.36 -4.61 16.15
N GLY A 109 7.39 -4.75 16.99
CA GLY A 109 8.72 -5.16 16.55
C GLY A 109 9.60 -4.02 16.05
N PHE A 110 9.12 -2.78 15.99
CA PHE A 110 9.94 -1.60 15.69
C PHE A 110 10.41 -0.93 16.98
N GLU A 111 11.72 -0.66 17.10
CA GLU A 111 12.30 0.13 18.19
C GLU A 111 12.04 1.63 17.97
N THR A 112 11.99 2.06 16.71
CA THR A 112 11.66 3.43 16.31
C THR A 112 10.55 3.39 15.29
N PHE A 113 9.46 4.12 15.54
CA PHE A 113 8.35 4.29 14.60
C PHE A 113 8.09 5.78 14.38
N TYR A 114 8.40 6.31 13.18
CA TYR A 114 8.28 7.71 12.85
C TYR A 114 7.10 7.95 11.90
N LYS A 115 6.16 8.80 12.34
CA LYS A 115 4.97 9.22 11.58
C LYS A 115 5.24 10.61 10.98
N THR A 116 5.31 10.73 9.65
CA THR A 116 5.69 11.98 8.98
C THR A 116 4.65 13.08 9.12
N TRP A 117 3.39 12.73 9.33
CA TRP A 117 2.30 13.69 9.52
C TRP A 117 2.30 14.34 10.89
N GLN A 118 3.08 13.86 11.85
CA GLN A 118 3.26 14.48 13.15
C GLN A 118 4.60 15.20 13.23
N TYR A 119 4.60 16.47 13.61
CA TYR A 119 5.84 17.24 13.82
C TYR A 119 6.53 16.81 15.12
N VAL A 120 5.75 16.65 16.19
CA VAL A 120 6.20 16.06 17.45
C VAL A 120 5.45 14.76 17.62
N GLN A 121 6.17 13.65 17.66
CA GLN A 121 5.57 12.34 17.86
C GLN A 121 4.79 12.32 19.19
N SER A 122 3.50 12.09 19.14
CA SER A 122 2.61 12.08 20.32
C SER A 122 1.34 11.29 20.02
N ASP A 123 0.74 10.77 21.07
CA ASP A 123 -0.53 10.02 21.03
C ASP A 123 -1.75 10.95 21.21
N THR A 124 -1.59 12.27 21.09
CA THR A 124 -2.63 13.27 21.40
C THR A 124 -3.20 13.93 20.14
N ASP A 125 -4.49 13.95 20.05
CA ASP A 125 -5.35 14.39 18.96
C ASP A 125 -5.53 15.92 18.82
N LEU A 126 -5.35 16.46 17.62
CA LEU A 126 -5.54 17.89 17.29
C LEU A 126 -6.42 18.15 16.05
N GLY A 127 -6.85 17.13 15.35
CA GLY A 127 -7.67 17.28 14.14
C GLY A 127 -9.02 17.96 14.38
N LYS A 128 -9.63 17.74 15.55
CA LYS A 128 -10.89 18.40 15.96
C LYS A 128 -10.84 19.93 15.91
N ILE A 129 -9.67 20.52 16.14
CA ILE A 129 -9.54 21.99 16.18
C ILE A 129 -9.58 22.58 14.78
N ALA A 130 -9.10 21.86 13.79
CA ALA A 130 -8.98 22.33 12.40
C ALA A 130 -10.31 22.29 11.62
N GLN A 131 -11.26 21.45 12.03
CA GLN A 131 -12.52 21.20 11.30
C GLN A 131 -13.72 21.99 11.80
N MET A 132 -13.63 22.68 12.96
CA MET A 132 -14.76 23.43 13.50
C MET A 132 -15.01 24.74 12.74
N GLU A 133 -16.06 24.80 11.94
CA GLU A 133 -16.60 26.03 11.37
C GLU A 133 -17.23 26.90 12.47
N ASN A 134 -16.54 27.94 12.87
CA ASN A 134 -17.01 29.14 13.59
C ASN A 134 -17.98 28.98 14.77
N GLY A 135 -17.51 29.13 15.98
CA GLY A 135 -18.35 29.34 17.18
C GLY A 135 -17.57 29.32 18.50
N LEU A 136 -18.22 29.76 19.57
CA LEU A 136 -17.70 29.72 20.95
C LEU A 136 -17.38 28.30 21.43
N ASP A 137 -18.02 27.30 20.83
CA ASP A 137 -17.81 25.88 21.14
C ASP A 137 -16.44 25.39 20.60
N MET A 138 -15.98 25.89 19.46
CA MET A 138 -14.64 25.64 18.93
C MET A 138 -13.53 26.02 19.92
N PHE A 139 -13.67 27.19 20.59
CA PHE A 139 -12.65 27.62 21.55
C PHE A 139 -12.64 26.78 22.84
N THR A 140 -13.79 26.23 23.24
CA THR A 140 -13.89 25.36 24.42
C THR A 140 -13.40 23.94 24.19
N GLU A 141 -13.68 23.34 23.04
CA GLU A 141 -13.17 22.03 22.66
C GLU A 141 -11.70 22.10 22.25
N ALA A 142 -11.30 23.10 21.47
CA ALA A 142 -9.91 23.40 21.19
C ALA A 142 -9.07 23.60 22.48
N ALA A 143 -9.59 24.30 23.46
CA ALA A 143 -8.91 24.47 24.73
C ALA A 143 -8.79 23.15 25.50
N LYS A 144 -9.82 22.28 25.47
CA LYS A 144 -9.76 20.97 26.13
C LYS A 144 -8.73 20.06 25.43
N ALA A 145 -8.77 19.92 24.12
CA ALA A 145 -7.85 19.08 23.36
C ALA A 145 -6.39 19.58 23.50
N VAL A 146 -6.17 20.89 23.45
CA VAL A 146 -4.83 21.48 23.70
C VAL A 146 -4.31 21.15 25.10
N PHE A 147 -5.18 21.02 26.11
CA PHE A 147 -4.78 20.70 27.49
C PHE A 147 -4.86 19.21 27.82
N ASP A 148 -5.31 18.36 26.90
CA ASP A 148 -5.20 16.91 27.02
C ASP A 148 -3.79 16.46 26.58
N GLY A 149 -3.04 15.83 27.46
CA GLY A 149 -1.63 15.48 27.23
C GLY A 149 -0.67 16.68 27.34
N ASN A 150 0.17 16.91 26.33
CA ASN A 150 1.15 18.00 26.31
C ASN A 150 0.66 19.17 25.42
N PRO A 151 0.19 20.29 26.00
CA PRO A 151 -0.39 21.39 25.24
C PRO A 151 0.56 22.03 24.21
N ILE A 152 1.87 22.00 24.47
CA ILE A 152 2.87 22.56 23.56
C ILE A 152 3.00 21.71 22.32
N THR A 153 3.07 20.39 22.49
CA THR A 153 3.13 19.41 21.41
C THR A 153 1.90 19.56 20.52
N ASN A 154 0.72 19.61 21.12
CA ASN A 154 -0.56 19.70 20.44
C ASN A 154 -0.68 20.98 19.60
N ILE A 155 -0.36 22.15 20.17
CA ILE A 155 -0.33 23.41 19.42
C ILE A 155 0.70 23.33 18.27
N THR A 156 1.84 22.73 18.51
CA THR A 156 2.90 22.62 17.52
C THR A 156 2.44 21.76 16.34
N ASN A 157 1.82 20.62 16.59
CA ASN A 157 1.29 19.73 15.53
C ASN A 157 0.14 20.41 14.75
N ALA A 158 -0.79 21.12 15.42
CA ALA A 158 -1.85 21.88 14.76
C ALA A 158 -1.31 22.97 13.85
N VAL A 159 -0.32 23.76 14.34
CA VAL A 159 0.35 24.79 13.54
C VAL A 159 1.11 24.16 12.38
N TYR A 160 1.78 23.05 12.61
CA TYR A 160 2.47 22.31 11.55
C TYR A 160 1.49 21.83 10.48
N GLY A 161 0.41 21.15 10.85
CA GLY A 161 -0.62 20.70 9.93
C GLY A 161 -1.20 21.82 9.07
N GLN A 162 -1.44 23.01 9.67
CA GLN A 162 -2.05 24.13 8.98
C GLN A 162 -1.08 24.90 8.05
N PHE A 163 0.21 24.97 8.37
CA PHE A 163 1.18 25.79 7.63
C PHE A 163 2.13 24.98 6.76
N PHE A 164 2.42 23.73 7.11
CA PHE A 164 3.40 22.89 6.40
C PHE A 164 2.79 21.78 5.53
N ARG A 165 1.51 21.43 5.73
CA ARG A 165 0.71 20.57 4.85
C ARG A 165 0.57 21.08 3.39
N ARG A 166 1.04 22.29 3.13
CA ARG A 166 1.08 22.91 1.80
C ARG A 166 2.44 22.80 1.11
N ALA A 167 3.36 22.01 1.64
CA ALA A 167 4.55 21.61 0.91
C ALA A 167 4.12 20.74 -0.29
N ASN A 168 4.90 20.78 -1.36
CA ASN A 168 4.56 20.24 -2.67
C ASN A 168 4.64 18.70 -2.75
N ASP A 169 4.48 17.95 -1.66
CA ASP A 169 4.45 16.50 -1.61
C ASP A 169 3.65 15.98 -0.40
N ASP A 170 3.35 14.69 -0.37
CA ASP A 170 2.60 14.02 0.69
C ASP A 170 3.50 13.41 1.79
N GLY A 171 4.76 13.82 1.84
CA GLY A 171 5.68 13.51 2.91
C GLY A 171 7.00 12.87 2.51
N ALA A 172 7.23 12.53 1.24
CA ALA A 172 8.44 11.85 0.79
C ALA A 172 9.72 12.64 1.05
N ALA A 173 9.74 13.97 0.84
CA ALA A 173 10.90 14.78 1.15
C ALA A 173 11.27 14.73 2.64
N ARG A 174 10.28 14.81 3.53
CA ARG A 174 10.48 14.73 4.97
C ARG A 174 10.91 13.36 5.45
N THR A 175 10.40 12.31 4.82
CA THR A 175 10.88 10.94 5.03
C THR A 175 12.38 10.85 4.79
N ASN A 176 12.84 11.34 3.64
CA ASN A 176 14.26 11.30 3.28
C ASN A 176 15.12 12.14 4.22
N GLU A 177 14.68 13.36 4.60
CA GLU A 177 15.37 14.19 5.59
C GLU A 177 15.53 13.45 6.93
N TRP A 178 14.47 12.80 7.39
CA TRP A 178 14.52 12.07 8.64
C TRP A 178 15.45 10.84 8.57
N ILE A 179 15.42 10.10 7.45
CA ILE A 179 16.30 8.94 7.24
C ILE A 179 17.77 9.39 7.17
N GLU A 180 18.07 10.52 6.49
CA GLU A 180 19.40 11.10 6.45
C GLU A 180 19.90 11.45 7.85
N ASP A 181 19.11 12.16 8.64
CA ASP A 181 19.44 12.52 10.03
C ASP A 181 19.64 11.25 10.90
N TRP A 182 18.79 10.26 10.76
CA TRP A 182 18.89 9.00 11.51
C TRP A 182 20.16 8.23 11.11
N LEU A 183 20.38 7.98 9.82
CA LEU A 183 21.49 7.16 9.34
C LEU A 183 22.85 7.79 9.63
N THR A 184 23.00 9.11 9.43
CA THR A 184 24.24 9.85 9.69
C THR A 184 24.56 10.04 11.16
N SER A 185 23.54 10.08 12.04
CA SER A 185 23.72 10.21 13.50
C SER A 185 23.74 8.88 14.25
N ARG A 186 23.49 7.77 13.55
CA ARG A 186 23.40 6.43 14.15
C ARG A 186 24.75 6.00 14.76
N ASP A 187 24.75 5.70 16.06
CA ASP A 187 25.90 5.16 16.82
C ASP A 187 25.60 3.73 17.29
N ASP A 188 24.93 2.94 16.44
CA ASP A 188 24.59 1.53 16.70
C ASP A 188 25.34 0.65 15.69
N SER A 189 26.01 -0.38 16.19
CA SER A 189 26.78 -1.33 15.37
C SER A 189 25.95 -2.55 14.96
N ARG A 190 24.72 -2.66 15.42
CA ARG A 190 23.79 -3.72 14.98
C ARG A 190 23.43 -3.52 13.50
N PRO A 191 23.13 -4.58 12.75
CA PRO A 191 22.48 -4.42 11.47
C PRO A 191 21.10 -3.75 11.68
N PHE A 192 20.60 -3.03 10.66
CA PHE A 192 19.30 -2.41 10.77
C PHE A 192 18.28 -3.02 9.82
N PHE A 193 17.01 -2.93 10.22
CA PHE A 193 15.86 -3.12 9.38
C PHE A 193 15.12 -1.78 9.27
N LEU A 194 15.20 -1.16 8.11
CA LEU A 194 14.49 0.08 7.80
C LEU A 194 13.28 -0.22 6.90
N PHE A 195 12.08 0.00 7.41
CA PHE A 195 10.85 -0.02 6.65
C PHE A 195 10.42 1.41 6.31
N VAL A 196 10.12 1.67 5.06
CA VAL A 196 9.65 2.98 4.58
C VAL A 196 8.36 2.79 3.80
N ASN A 197 7.29 3.47 4.22
CA ASN A 197 6.08 3.61 3.45
C ASN A 197 5.96 5.05 2.95
N TYR A 198 6.01 5.24 1.62
CA TYR A 198 5.67 6.49 0.97
C TYR A 198 4.18 6.50 0.64
N LEU A 199 3.51 7.65 0.83
CA LEU A 199 2.10 7.82 0.49
C LEU A 199 1.89 8.07 -1.01
N GLU A 200 2.86 8.71 -1.67
CA GLU A 200 2.80 8.92 -3.10
C GLU A 200 2.87 7.55 -3.86
N PRO A 201 2.15 7.37 -4.96
CA PRO A 201 1.22 8.26 -5.65
C PRO A 201 -0.26 8.07 -5.28
N HIS A 202 -0.60 7.91 -4.01
CA HIS A 202 -1.99 7.79 -3.57
C HIS A 202 -2.83 9.02 -3.98
N LEU A 203 -4.09 8.81 -4.35
CA LEU A 203 -5.07 9.86 -4.64
C LEU A 203 -5.26 10.77 -3.39
N GLU A 204 -5.26 12.12 -3.43
CA GLU A 204 -5.29 12.94 -4.64
C GLU A 204 -3.86 13.21 -5.16
N TYR A 205 -3.67 13.13 -6.47
CA TYR A 205 -2.38 13.35 -7.12
C TYR A 205 -2.01 14.82 -7.14
N ARG A 206 -0.90 15.18 -6.48
CA ARG A 206 -0.40 16.55 -6.36
C ARG A 206 1.12 16.64 -6.56
N PRO A 207 1.64 16.11 -7.67
CA PRO A 207 3.08 16.05 -7.90
C PRO A 207 3.72 17.43 -7.93
N PRO A 208 5.01 17.54 -7.60
CA PRO A 208 5.76 18.76 -7.83
C PRO A 208 5.66 19.19 -9.31
N LYS A 209 5.43 20.49 -9.55
CA LYS A 209 5.22 21.04 -10.90
C LYS A 209 6.30 20.67 -11.92
N ALA A 210 7.52 20.45 -11.48
CA ALA A 210 8.63 20.09 -12.35
C ALA A 210 8.42 18.70 -12.97
N HIS A 211 7.94 17.74 -12.17
CA HIS A 211 7.59 16.39 -12.59
C HIS A 211 6.32 16.38 -13.43
N ALA A 212 5.26 17.08 -12.99
CA ALA A 212 3.99 17.16 -13.72
C ALA A 212 4.18 17.61 -15.19
N LYS A 213 5.02 18.62 -15.44
CA LYS A 213 5.31 19.11 -16.80
C LYS A 213 5.87 18.08 -17.76
N GLN A 214 6.45 16.99 -17.27
CA GLN A 214 7.05 15.95 -18.11
C GLN A 214 6.03 14.89 -18.51
N HIS A 215 4.93 14.75 -17.75
CA HIS A 215 3.98 13.66 -17.86
C HIS A 215 2.55 14.09 -18.26
N LEU A 216 2.23 15.39 -18.13
CA LEU A 216 0.93 15.89 -18.55
C LEU A 216 0.76 15.85 -20.07
N PRO A 217 -0.46 15.63 -20.57
CA PRO A 217 -0.77 15.69 -22.00
C PRO A 217 -0.37 17.03 -22.63
N GLU A 218 -0.02 17.00 -23.94
CA GLU A 218 0.42 18.19 -24.66
C GLU A 218 -0.64 19.30 -24.61
N GLY A 219 -0.24 20.48 -24.18
CA GLY A 219 -1.10 21.67 -24.11
C GLY A 219 -1.82 21.86 -22.77
N ILE A 220 -1.78 20.88 -21.88
CA ILE A 220 -2.37 20.97 -20.53
C ILE A 220 -1.36 21.59 -19.57
N THR A 221 -1.76 22.64 -18.89
CA THR A 221 -0.96 23.26 -17.82
C THR A 221 -1.16 22.53 -16.49
N TYR A 222 -0.23 22.71 -15.54
CA TYR A 222 -0.38 22.16 -14.21
C TYR A 222 -1.65 22.68 -13.51
N GLU A 223 -1.94 23.96 -13.68
CA GLU A 223 -3.11 24.62 -13.10
C GLU A 223 -4.42 24.02 -13.63
N GLU A 224 -4.50 23.75 -14.94
CA GLU A 224 -5.66 23.06 -15.55
C GLU A 224 -5.77 21.62 -15.08
N ALA A 225 -4.65 20.90 -14.96
CA ALA A 225 -4.64 19.53 -14.46
C ALA A 225 -5.15 19.43 -13.01
N MET A 226 -4.81 20.41 -12.17
CA MET A 226 -5.26 20.45 -10.77
C MET A 226 -6.73 20.87 -10.60
N GLU A 227 -7.43 21.28 -11.67
CA GLU A 227 -8.88 21.53 -11.67
C GLU A 227 -9.70 20.27 -12.01
N VAL A 228 -9.06 19.20 -12.51
CA VAL A 228 -9.72 17.92 -12.77
C VAL A 228 -10.18 17.31 -11.46
N SER A 229 -11.42 16.83 -11.41
CA SER A 229 -11.97 16.21 -10.22
C SER A 229 -11.21 14.93 -9.85
N GLN A 230 -10.91 14.79 -8.58
CA GLN A 230 -10.30 13.58 -8.00
C GLN A 230 -11.23 12.93 -6.97
N ASP A 231 -12.53 13.24 -7.02
CA ASP A 231 -13.56 12.67 -6.16
C ASP A 231 -13.98 11.27 -6.66
N ALA A 232 -13.22 10.25 -6.25
CA ALA A 232 -13.48 8.86 -6.61
C ALA A 232 -14.86 8.38 -6.15
N TRP A 233 -15.32 8.80 -4.97
CA TRP A 233 -16.61 8.38 -4.43
C TRP A 233 -17.76 9.00 -5.24
N GLY A 234 -17.62 10.29 -5.58
CA GLY A 234 -18.57 10.97 -6.45
C GLY A 234 -18.62 10.35 -7.86
N TYR A 235 -17.48 9.92 -8.40
CA TYR A 235 -17.41 9.24 -9.70
C TYR A 235 -18.11 7.87 -9.65
N ILE A 236 -17.80 7.01 -8.69
CA ILE A 236 -18.42 5.69 -8.51
C ILE A 236 -19.94 5.82 -8.27
N ALA A 237 -20.36 6.82 -7.50
CA ALA A 237 -21.77 7.10 -7.26
C ALA A 237 -22.49 7.81 -8.41
N GLY A 238 -21.77 8.19 -9.48
CA GLY A 238 -22.34 8.89 -10.64
C GLY A 238 -22.74 10.34 -10.39
N THR A 239 -22.26 10.97 -9.31
CA THR A 239 -22.48 12.39 -9.02
C THR A 239 -21.39 13.28 -9.64
N VAL A 240 -20.26 12.70 -10.00
CA VAL A 240 -19.16 13.31 -10.75
C VAL A 240 -19.04 12.61 -12.09
N GLU A 241 -19.11 13.39 -13.18
CA GLU A 241 -18.86 12.87 -14.53
C GLU A 241 -17.40 13.13 -14.91
N MET A 242 -16.73 12.12 -15.46
CA MET A 242 -15.35 12.18 -15.93
C MET A 242 -15.29 11.80 -17.40
N THR A 243 -14.45 12.47 -18.16
CA THR A 243 -14.17 12.19 -19.57
C THR A 243 -12.88 11.37 -19.72
N ASP A 244 -12.66 10.79 -20.90
CA ASP A 244 -11.38 10.12 -21.21
C ASP A 244 -10.19 11.09 -21.09
N GLU A 245 -10.39 12.38 -21.43
CA GLU A 245 -9.36 13.42 -21.28
C GLU A 245 -9.03 13.69 -19.81
N ASP A 246 -10.03 13.72 -18.92
CA ASP A 246 -9.82 13.88 -17.48
C ASP A 246 -8.97 12.72 -16.93
N PHE A 247 -9.29 11.48 -17.32
CA PHE A 247 -8.48 10.32 -16.91
C PHE A 247 -7.07 10.34 -17.49
N GLU A 248 -6.86 10.81 -18.72
CA GLU A 248 -5.50 10.98 -19.26
C GLU A 248 -4.70 12.02 -18.47
N ILE A 249 -5.34 13.10 -18.03
CA ILE A 249 -4.72 14.10 -17.17
C ILE A 249 -4.35 13.48 -15.81
N LEU A 250 -5.27 12.75 -15.17
CA LEU A 250 -5.01 12.07 -13.90
C LEU A 250 -3.87 11.04 -14.02
N ARG A 251 -3.82 10.25 -15.11
CA ARG A 251 -2.70 9.35 -15.40
C ARG A 251 -1.38 10.10 -15.57
N GLY A 252 -1.42 11.31 -16.12
CA GLY A 252 -0.25 12.19 -16.21
C GLY A 252 0.24 12.64 -14.83
N LEU A 253 -0.67 13.06 -13.95
CA LEU A 253 -0.36 13.42 -12.57
C LEU A 253 0.19 12.22 -11.78
N TYR A 254 -0.46 11.07 -11.87
CA TYR A 254 -0.03 9.83 -11.24
C TYR A 254 1.40 9.42 -11.66
N ARG A 255 1.72 9.45 -12.96
CA ARG A 255 3.10 9.20 -13.46
C ARG A 255 4.11 10.22 -12.92
N ALA A 256 3.67 11.45 -12.73
CA ALA A 256 4.53 12.50 -12.19
C ALA A 256 4.85 12.28 -10.70
N GLU A 257 3.92 11.74 -9.92
CA GLU A 257 4.16 11.29 -8.54
C GLU A 257 5.17 10.14 -8.50
N ILE A 258 5.00 9.13 -9.37
CA ILE A 258 5.95 8.01 -9.48
C ILE A 258 7.36 8.55 -9.82
N SER A 259 7.47 9.43 -10.82
CA SER A 259 8.74 10.04 -11.20
C SER A 259 9.38 10.84 -10.05
N TYR A 260 8.58 11.45 -9.19
CA TYR A 260 9.07 12.10 -7.99
C TYR A 260 9.57 11.09 -6.94
N LEU A 261 8.85 9.98 -6.73
CA LEU A 261 9.30 8.91 -5.84
C LEU A 261 10.60 8.24 -6.31
N GLU A 262 10.76 8.05 -7.62
CA GLU A 262 12.01 7.55 -8.19
C GLU A 262 13.21 8.41 -7.74
N GLU A 263 13.07 9.75 -7.81
CA GLU A 263 14.11 10.68 -7.30
C GLU A 263 14.37 10.49 -5.79
N LYS A 264 13.31 10.25 -5.00
CA LYS A 264 13.44 10.06 -3.55
C LYS A 264 14.10 8.73 -3.21
N ILE A 265 13.76 7.66 -3.90
CA ILE A 265 14.38 6.33 -3.72
C ILE A 265 15.84 6.37 -4.11
N GLU A 266 16.19 7.01 -5.25
CA GLU A 266 17.59 7.19 -5.65
C GLU A 266 18.39 7.97 -4.60
N SER A 267 17.78 8.98 -3.96
CA SER A 267 18.42 9.72 -2.88
C SER A 267 18.72 8.84 -1.65
N ILE A 268 17.86 7.85 -1.32
CA ILE A 268 18.15 6.88 -0.26
C ILE A 268 19.31 5.95 -0.66
N ILE A 269 19.35 5.49 -1.92
CA ILE A 269 20.43 4.67 -2.44
C ILE A 269 21.77 5.44 -2.34
N ASP A 270 21.79 6.70 -2.78
CA ASP A 270 22.98 7.55 -2.71
C ASP A 270 23.43 7.80 -1.26
N LEU A 271 22.49 7.96 -0.33
CA LEU A 271 22.78 8.10 1.09
C LEU A 271 23.44 6.82 1.64
N LEU A 272 22.86 5.64 1.36
CA LEU A 272 23.42 4.34 1.79
C LEU A 272 24.83 4.14 1.25
N LYS A 273 25.10 4.54 0.01
CA LYS A 273 26.45 4.51 -0.59
C LYS A 273 27.41 5.48 0.11
N ALA A 274 26.94 6.69 0.42
CA ALA A 274 27.76 7.70 1.08
C ALA A 274 28.18 7.28 2.49
N GLU A 275 27.31 6.59 3.22
CA GLU A 275 27.59 6.04 4.56
C GLU A 275 28.31 4.69 4.52
N GLY A 276 28.48 4.09 3.32
CA GLY A 276 29.19 2.82 3.13
C GLY A 276 28.39 1.58 3.49
N GLU A 277 27.07 1.71 3.57
CA GLU A 277 26.13 0.64 3.96
C GLU A 277 25.55 -0.12 2.75
N TRP A 278 25.64 0.43 1.53
CA TRP A 278 24.99 -0.09 0.32
C TRP A 278 25.37 -1.55 0.00
N ASP A 279 26.67 -1.86 0.01
CA ASP A 279 27.18 -3.20 -0.36
C ASP A 279 26.76 -4.30 0.62
N ASP A 280 26.42 -3.93 1.85
CA ASP A 280 25.97 -4.84 2.92
C ASP A 280 24.45 -4.72 3.16
N THR A 281 23.67 -4.18 2.20
CA THR A 281 22.22 -3.99 2.32
C THR A 281 21.45 -4.89 1.35
N LEU A 282 20.42 -5.60 1.87
CA LEU A 282 19.34 -6.15 1.08
C LEU A 282 18.29 -5.05 0.90
N PHE A 283 18.15 -4.54 -0.33
CA PHE A 283 17.28 -3.40 -0.65
C PHE A 283 16.11 -3.87 -1.50
N ILE A 284 14.90 -3.73 -0.99
CA ILE A 284 13.65 -4.17 -1.60
C ILE A 284 12.75 -2.96 -1.85
N VAL A 285 12.29 -2.82 -3.09
CA VAL A 285 11.30 -1.79 -3.48
C VAL A 285 10.08 -2.47 -4.06
N THR A 286 8.91 -2.15 -3.53
CA THR A 286 7.63 -2.67 -3.98
C THR A 286 6.51 -1.66 -3.78
N SER A 287 5.28 -2.04 -4.10
CA SER A 287 4.06 -1.33 -3.72
C SER A 287 3.14 -2.26 -2.95
N ASP A 288 2.28 -1.70 -2.12
CA ASP A 288 1.29 -2.47 -1.37
C ASP A 288 0.10 -2.91 -2.24
N HIS A 289 -0.38 -2.05 -3.14
CA HIS A 289 -1.41 -2.33 -4.15
C HIS A 289 -1.29 -1.33 -5.31
N GLY A 290 -2.18 -1.42 -6.27
CA GLY A 290 -2.27 -0.50 -7.39
C GLY A 290 -3.46 0.46 -7.27
N GLU A 291 -3.86 1.05 -8.42
CA GLU A 291 -4.85 2.11 -8.52
C GLU A 291 -5.67 1.99 -9.80
N ASN A 292 -6.97 2.22 -9.75
CA ASN A 292 -7.83 2.40 -10.93
C ASN A 292 -7.92 3.89 -11.27
N ILE A 293 -7.71 4.21 -12.54
CA ILE A 293 -7.84 5.57 -13.06
C ILE A 293 -8.77 5.51 -14.28
N GLY A 294 -10.03 5.09 -14.03
CA GLY A 294 -11.10 4.92 -15.02
C GLY A 294 -11.24 3.50 -15.57
N GLU A 295 -10.31 2.57 -15.31
CA GLU A 295 -10.43 1.18 -15.73
C GLU A 295 -11.65 0.53 -15.05
N HIS A 296 -12.37 -0.30 -15.80
CA HIS A 296 -13.60 -1.00 -15.34
C HIS A 296 -14.71 -0.07 -14.82
N GLY A 297 -14.65 1.24 -15.16
CA GLY A 297 -15.58 2.24 -14.62
C GLY A 297 -15.33 2.58 -13.15
N LEU A 298 -14.14 2.27 -12.65
CA LEU A 298 -13.73 2.50 -11.27
C LEU A 298 -12.64 3.60 -11.19
N MET A 299 -12.53 4.19 -10.03
CA MET A 299 -11.49 5.15 -9.65
C MET A 299 -11.07 4.83 -8.23
N ASP A 300 -9.75 5.03 -7.89
CA ASP A 300 -9.22 4.61 -6.59
C ASP A 300 -9.07 3.07 -6.51
N HIS A 301 -8.78 2.51 -5.35
CA HIS A 301 -8.46 1.08 -5.13
C HIS A 301 -9.61 0.32 -4.45
N GLN A 302 -10.84 0.64 -4.80
CA GLN A 302 -12.06 0.16 -4.14
C GLN A 302 -12.80 -0.89 -4.98
N TYR A 303 -13.53 -1.78 -4.29
CA TYR A 303 -14.57 -2.66 -4.80
C TYR A 303 -14.18 -3.71 -5.85
N ALA A 304 -12.90 -3.90 -6.12
CA ALA A 304 -12.42 -4.81 -7.17
C ALA A 304 -11.15 -5.57 -6.79
N LEU A 305 -10.83 -6.59 -7.60
CA LEU A 305 -9.60 -7.38 -7.52
C LEU A 305 -8.95 -7.52 -8.92
N TYR A 306 -9.01 -6.47 -9.74
CA TYR A 306 -8.34 -6.45 -11.04
C TYR A 306 -6.82 -6.29 -10.92
N ASP A 307 -6.07 -6.67 -11.96
CA ASP A 307 -4.61 -6.56 -11.96
C ASP A 307 -4.13 -5.10 -11.88
N THR A 308 -4.99 -4.12 -12.21
CA THR A 308 -4.75 -2.70 -11.93
C THR A 308 -4.54 -2.41 -10.44
N LEU A 309 -5.11 -3.24 -9.55
CA LEU A 309 -4.98 -3.14 -8.09
C LEU A 309 -4.02 -4.17 -7.51
N LEU A 310 -3.90 -5.36 -8.15
CA LEU A 310 -3.18 -6.47 -7.56
C LEU A 310 -1.76 -6.64 -8.07
N HIS A 311 -1.47 -6.25 -9.32
CA HIS A 311 -0.16 -6.40 -9.93
C HIS A 311 0.73 -5.21 -9.59
N VAL A 312 1.75 -5.45 -8.77
CA VAL A 312 2.65 -4.44 -8.18
C VAL A 312 4.09 -4.67 -8.61
N PRO A 313 4.95 -3.62 -8.65
CA PRO A 313 6.36 -3.78 -8.92
C PRO A 313 7.10 -4.46 -7.77
N LEU A 314 8.17 -5.20 -8.08
CA LEU A 314 9.12 -5.71 -7.10
C LEU A 314 10.53 -5.71 -7.67
N TYR A 315 11.44 -5.04 -6.96
CA TYR A 315 12.87 -4.98 -7.25
C TYR A 315 13.65 -5.37 -5.99
N VAL A 316 14.66 -6.20 -6.17
CA VAL A 316 15.50 -6.66 -5.07
C VAL A 316 16.97 -6.51 -5.44
N HIS A 317 17.73 -5.74 -4.64
CA HIS A 317 19.17 -5.59 -4.74
C HIS A 317 19.85 -6.20 -3.53
N GLY A 318 21.04 -6.73 -3.73
CA GLY A 318 21.91 -7.24 -2.67
C GLY A 318 21.67 -8.70 -2.32
N GLY A 319 22.43 -9.23 -1.35
CA GLY A 319 22.38 -10.64 -0.99
C GLY A 319 22.71 -11.54 -2.19
N PRO A 320 21.90 -12.60 -2.43
CA PRO A 320 22.08 -13.52 -3.55
C PRO A 320 21.42 -13.06 -4.85
N PHE A 321 20.79 -11.87 -4.87
CA PHE A 321 20.07 -11.38 -6.04
C PHE A 321 21.01 -10.68 -7.01
N GLU A 322 21.04 -11.18 -8.26
CA GLU A 322 21.88 -10.65 -9.33
C GLU A 322 21.06 -9.71 -10.25
N ASP A 323 21.74 -8.97 -11.10
CA ASP A 323 21.08 -8.17 -12.15
C ASP A 323 20.38 -9.09 -13.16
N SER A 324 19.07 -9.21 -13.01
CA SER A 324 18.25 -10.15 -13.77
C SER A 324 16.78 -9.78 -13.77
N VAL A 325 16.04 -10.40 -14.69
CA VAL A 325 14.57 -10.33 -14.74
C VAL A 325 14.03 -11.73 -14.52
N ARG A 326 13.07 -11.86 -13.60
CA ARG A 326 12.41 -13.12 -13.27
C ARG A 326 10.92 -13.06 -13.60
N ASP A 327 10.42 -14.16 -14.16
CA ASP A 327 9.01 -14.32 -14.55
C ASP A 327 8.23 -15.22 -13.57
N ASP A 328 8.82 -15.54 -12.42
CA ASP A 328 8.16 -16.33 -11.37
C ASP A 328 6.95 -15.58 -10.81
N LEU A 329 5.88 -16.32 -10.49
CA LEU A 329 4.77 -15.80 -9.70
C LEU A 329 5.25 -15.54 -8.27
N VAL A 330 5.19 -14.28 -7.84
CA VAL A 330 5.55 -13.81 -6.50
C VAL A 330 4.38 -13.10 -5.87
N GLN A 331 4.27 -13.18 -4.56
CA GLN A 331 3.28 -12.45 -3.78
C GLN A 331 3.96 -11.65 -2.65
N LEU A 332 3.39 -10.55 -2.20
CA LEU A 332 3.99 -9.74 -1.12
C LEU A 332 4.17 -10.54 0.18
N ILE A 333 3.35 -11.56 0.42
CA ILE A 333 3.53 -12.49 1.56
C ILE A 333 4.81 -13.33 1.47
N ASP A 334 5.48 -13.34 0.31
CA ASP A 334 6.73 -14.07 0.07
C ASP A 334 7.96 -13.29 0.53
N ILE A 335 7.82 -11.98 0.77
CA ILE A 335 8.93 -11.11 1.18
C ILE A 335 9.48 -11.54 2.55
N ALA A 336 8.61 -11.78 3.55
CA ALA A 336 9.05 -12.17 4.88
C ALA A 336 9.85 -13.49 4.87
N PRO A 337 9.37 -14.63 4.33
CA PRO A 337 10.17 -15.85 4.25
C PRO A 337 11.45 -15.68 3.41
N THR A 338 11.45 -14.85 2.37
CA THR A 338 12.63 -14.60 1.53
C THR A 338 13.72 -13.83 2.28
N ILE A 339 13.35 -12.82 3.06
CA ILE A 339 14.30 -12.10 3.94
C ILE A 339 14.93 -13.07 4.93
N LEU A 340 14.14 -13.93 5.58
CA LEU A 340 14.67 -14.91 6.54
C LEU A 340 15.61 -15.93 5.89
N ASP A 341 15.32 -16.37 4.67
CA ASP A 341 16.20 -17.26 3.92
C ASP A 341 17.51 -16.57 3.52
N THR A 342 17.43 -15.32 3.07
CA THR A 342 18.60 -14.51 2.67
C THR A 342 19.54 -14.29 3.87
N LEU A 343 19.01 -14.16 5.07
CA LEU A 343 19.76 -13.93 6.29
C LEU A 343 20.16 -15.21 7.03
N ASP A 344 19.80 -16.38 6.53
CA ASP A 344 19.97 -17.69 7.21
C ASP A 344 19.37 -17.69 8.64
N ILE A 345 18.19 -17.04 8.79
CA ILE A 345 17.46 -16.97 10.06
C ILE A 345 16.46 -18.13 10.15
N ASP A 346 16.71 -19.02 11.10
CA ASP A 346 15.82 -20.16 11.40
C ASP A 346 14.89 -19.86 12.58
N VAL A 347 13.62 -19.64 12.30
CA VAL A 347 12.53 -19.39 13.25
C VAL A 347 11.34 -20.31 12.93
N PRO A 348 11.38 -21.58 13.35
CA PRO A 348 10.38 -22.59 12.94
C PRO A 348 8.94 -22.18 13.24
N GLU A 349 8.67 -21.55 14.37
CA GLU A 349 7.32 -21.11 14.77
C GLU A 349 6.76 -20.06 13.81
N ALA A 350 7.58 -19.11 13.36
CA ALA A 350 7.15 -18.12 12.37
C ALA A 350 6.99 -18.76 10.98
N ARG A 351 7.86 -19.72 10.62
CA ARG A 351 7.75 -20.43 9.34
C ARG A 351 6.48 -21.28 9.23
N GLU A 352 6.00 -21.85 10.33
CA GLU A 352 4.73 -22.60 10.37
C GLU A 352 3.51 -21.69 10.10
N GLN A 353 3.60 -20.40 10.42
CA GLN A 353 2.51 -19.47 10.15
C GLN A 353 2.48 -19.02 8.68
N PHE A 354 3.62 -18.93 7.97
CA PHE A 354 3.71 -18.36 6.64
C PHE A 354 2.87 -19.14 5.62
N GLN A 355 2.15 -18.42 4.79
CA GLN A 355 1.54 -18.89 3.54
C GLN A 355 2.41 -18.46 2.35
N GLY A 356 3.34 -17.54 2.61
CA GLY A 356 4.34 -17.09 1.68
C GLY A 356 5.34 -18.19 1.32
N VAL A 357 5.82 -18.15 0.08
CA VAL A 357 6.85 -19.03 -0.48
C VAL A 357 8.08 -18.19 -0.82
N SER A 358 9.23 -18.54 -0.26
CA SER A 358 10.45 -17.79 -0.54
C SER A 358 10.81 -17.78 -2.02
N PHE A 359 11.10 -16.61 -2.57
CA PHE A 359 11.66 -16.44 -3.92
C PHE A 359 13.18 -16.32 -3.92
N HIS A 360 13.84 -16.69 -2.81
CA HIS A 360 15.30 -16.80 -2.75
C HIS A 360 15.82 -17.63 -3.95
N PRO A 361 16.92 -17.25 -4.63
CA PRO A 361 17.42 -17.97 -5.80
C PRO A 361 17.66 -19.47 -5.59
N ASP A 362 18.00 -19.87 -4.38
CA ASP A 362 18.23 -21.28 -4.01
C ASP A 362 16.96 -21.98 -3.44
N ALA A 363 15.79 -21.34 -3.45
CA ALA A 363 14.57 -21.97 -2.98
C ALA A 363 14.07 -23.04 -3.97
N ASP A 364 13.72 -24.21 -3.43
CA ASP A 364 13.22 -25.36 -4.21
C ASP A 364 11.72 -25.25 -4.55
N GLN A 365 11.02 -24.24 -4.04
CA GLN A 365 9.56 -24.09 -4.18
C GLN A 365 9.23 -22.96 -5.15
N SER A 366 8.17 -23.16 -5.94
CA SER A 366 7.57 -22.16 -6.80
C SER A 366 6.06 -22.15 -6.62
N ARG A 367 5.42 -21.00 -6.94
CA ARG A 367 3.96 -20.88 -6.94
C ARG A 367 3.36 -21.30 -8.25
N GLU A 368 2.22 -21.99 -8.19
CA GLU A 368 1.38 -22.24 -9.36
C GLU A 368 0.28 -21.19 -9.52
N TYR A 369 -0.08 -20.50 -8.42
CA TYR A 369 -1.09 -19.44 -8.40
C TYR A 369 -0.84 -18.45 -7.24
N VAL A 370 -1.42 -17.28 -7.34
CA VAL A 370 -1.54 -16.30 -6.28
C VAL A 370 -3.02 -16.09 -5.92
N THR A 371 -3.29 -15.64 -4.68
CA THR A 371 -4.65 -15.39 -4.20
C THR A 371 -4.78 -13.97 -3.67
N ALA A 372 -5.94 -13.35 -3.84
CA ALA A 372 -6.24 -12.05 -3.27
C ALA A 372 -7.65 -12.02 -2.67
N GLU A 373 -7.81 -11.21 -1.62
CA GLU A 373 -9.05 -11.11 -0.87
C GLU A 373 -9.44 -9.66 -0.61
N TYR A 374 -10.71 -9.34 -0.88
CA TYR A 374 -11.38 -8.12 -0.46
C TYR A 374 -12.52 -8.51 0.46
N MET A 375 -12.25 -8.55 1.78
CA MET A 375 -13.11 -9.19 2.77
C MET A 375 -14.38 -8.40 3.12
N ALA A 376 -14.35 -7.09 2.91
CA ALA A 376 -15.51 -6.21 3.10
C ALA A 376 -15.29 -4.90 2.32
N PRO A 377 -16.38 -4.22 1.88
CA PRO A 377 -16.27 -2.92 1.21
C PRO A 377 -15.56 -1.86 2.04
N GLN A 378 -14.66 -1.12 1.39
CA GLN A 378 -13.96 0.05 1.91
C GLN A 378 -13.94 1.12 0.82
N PRO A 379 -14.69 2.24 0.97
CA PRO A 379 -15.61 2.52 2.09
C PRO A 379 -16.82 1.59 2.15
N SER A 380 -17.46 1.50 3.32
CA SER A 380 -18.74 0.79 3.44
C SER A 380 -19.86 1.56 2.74
N MET A 381 -20.97 0.88 2.40
CA MET A 381 -22.13 1.53 1.80
C MET A 381 -22.69 2.64 2.72
N ASP A 382 -22.72 2.41 4.03
CA ASP A 382 -23.19 3.42 5.01
C ASP A 382 -22.29 4.68 4.99
N ALA A 383 -20.97 4.53 4.86
CA ALA A 383 -20.04 5.65 4.75
C ALA A 383 -20.26 6.42 3.43
N LEU A 384 -20.45 5.68 2.33
CA LEU A 384 -20.69 6.27 1.02
C LEU A 384 -22.05 7.02 1.00
N GLU A 385 -23.12 6.45 1.57
CA GLU A 385 -24.42 7.12 1.74
C GLU A 385 -24.31 8.40 2.60
N THR A 386 -23.51 8.35 3.65
CA THR A 386 -23.31 9.52 4.52
C THR A 386 -22.69 10.68 3.76
N LYS A 387 -21.72 10.40 2.85
CA LYS A 387 -21.02 11.41 2.07
C LYS A 387 -21.82 11.92 0.88
N ILE A 388 -22.44 11.01 0.13
CA ILE A 388 -23.05 11.30 -1.18
C ILE A 388 -24.55 11.55 -1.05
N GLY A 389 -25.22 10.92 -0.08
CA GLY A 389 -26.68 10.85 0.04
C GLY A 389 -27.22 9.56 -0.57
N ASP A 390 -28.42 9.61 -1.18
CA ASP A 390 -29.07 8.44 -1.79
C ASP A 390 -28.21 7.87 -2.92
N LEU A 391 -27.76 6.63 -2.77
CA LEU A 391 -26.93 5.95 -3.76
C LEU A 391 -27.78 5.32 -4.88
N PRO A 392 -27.30 5.33 -6.13
CA PRO A 392 -27.92 4.57 -7.21
C PRO A 392 -27.87 3.06 -6.97
N ASP A 393 -28.88 2.33 -7.49
CA ASP A 393 -29.01 0.86 -7.28
C ASP A 393 -27.74 0.08 -7.67
N HIS A 394 -27.01 0.48 -8.72
CA HIS A 394 -25.82 -0.21 -9.17
C HIS A 394 -24.64 -0.15 -8.18
N VAL A 395 -24.61 0.85 -7.29
CA VAL A 395 -23.53 0.98 -6.29
C VAL A 395 -23.65 -0.12 -5.22
N TYR A 396 -24.87 -0.55 -4.92
CA TYR A 396 -25.09 -1.65 -3.96
C TYR A 396 -24.60 -3.01 -4.49
N GLU A 397 -24.30 -3.15 -5.79
CA GLU A 397 -23.62 -4.33 -6.33
C GLU A 397 -22.20 -4.49 -5.80
N TYR A 398 -21.59 -3.41 -5.29
CA TYR A 398 -20.29 -3.43 -4.63
C TYR A 398 -20.34 -3.87 -3.16
N ASP A 399 -21.54 -4.01 -2.55
CA ASP A 399 -21.68 -4.46 -1.16
C ASP A 399 -21.46 -5.97 -1.03
N ARG A 400 -20.27 -6.40 -1.35
CA ARG A 400 -19.86 -7.80 -1.35
C ARG A 400 -18.38 -7.97 -1.00
N SER A 401 -18.02 -9.12 -0.47
CA SER A 401 -16.61 -9.54 -0.43
C SER A 401 -16.23 -10.23 -1.74
N LEU A 402 -14.94 -10.13 -2.10
CA LEU A 402 -14.38 -10.76 -3.29
C LEU A 402 -13.18 -11.63 -2.93
N ARG A 403 -12.99 -12.72 -3.65
CA ARG A 403 -11.80 -13.53 -3.63
C ARG A 403 -11.34 -13.83 -5.05
N ALA A 404 -10.04 -13.78 -5.27
CA ALA A 404 -9.46 -14.08 -6.57
C ALA A 404 -8.39 -15.16 -6.45
N ILE A 405 -8.29 -15.97 -7.49
CA ILE A 405 -7.16 -16.86 -7.77
C ILE A 405 -6.64 -16.56 -9.18
N ARG A 406 -5.32 -16.37 -9.30
CA ARG A 406 -4.64 -16.04 -10.53
C ARG A 406 -3.50 -17.00 -10.78
N THR A 407 -3.50 -17.61 -11.96
CA THR A 407 -2.44 -18.46 -12.51
C THR A 407 -1.69 -17.66 -13.59
N ASP A 408 -0.72 -18.28 -14.26
CA ASP A 408 -0.02 -17.68 -15.41
C ASP A 408 -0.95 -17.31 -16.56
N GLN A 409 -2.10 -18.00 -16.71
CA GLN A 409 -3.00 -17.80 -17.85
C GLN A 409 -4.35 -17.22 -17.46
N TYR A 410 -4.94 -17.69 -16.36
CA TYR A 410 -6.32 -17.33 -16.00
C TYR A 410 -6.37 -16.66 -14.65
N LYS A 411 -7.30 -15.71 -14.53
CA LYS A 411 -7.72 -15.11 -13.27
C LYS A 411 -9.21 -15.31 -13.10
N TYR A 412 -9.58 -15.86 -11.95
CA TYR A 412 -10.95 -16.07 -11.51
C TYR A 412 -11.25 -15.24 -10.29
N ILE A 413 -12.36 -14.50 -10.31
CA ILE A 413 -12.83 -13.66 -9.20
C ILE A 413 -14.20 -14.18 -8.79
N ARG A 414 -14.40 -14.39 -7.47
CA ARG A 414 -15.66 -14.87 -6.88
C ARG A 414 -16.18 -13.86 -5.86
N GLY A 415 -17.43 -13.42 -6.01
CA GLY A 415 -18.17 -12.60 -5.06
C GLY A 415 -18.95 -13.42 -4.04
N SER A 416 -19.14 -12.87 -2.83
CA SER A 416 -19.97 -13.48 -1.78
C SER A 416 -21.48 -13.50 -2.11
N ASP A 417 -21.90 -12.71 -3.07
CA ASP A 417 -23.25 -12.67 -3.65
C ASP A 417 -23.53 -13.76 -4.69
N GLY A 418 -22.53 -14.60 -4.99
CA GLY A 418 -22.57 -15.66 -6.00
C GLY A 418 -22.18 -15.20 -7.41
N SER A 419 -21.81 -13.95 -7.58
CA SER A 419 -21.19 -13.47 -8.82
C SER A 419 -19.80 -14.08 -9.04
N HIS A 420 -19.38 -14.21 -10.28
CA HIS A 420 -18.04 -14.64 -10.63
C HIS A 420 -17.63 -14.13 -12.00
N GLU A 421 -16.33 -13.95 -12.21
CA GLU A 421 -15.72 -13.46 -13.42
C GLU A 421 -14.49 -14.32 -13.75
N LEU A 422 -14.19 -14.53 -15.03
CA LEU A 422 -13.02 -15.26 -15.50
C LEU A 422 -12.33 -14.52 -16.64
N TYR A 423 -11.04 -14.28 -16.52
CA TYR A 423 -10.24 -13.61 -17.55
C TYR A 423 -9.07 -14.48 -18.01
N ASP A 424 -8.78 -14.44 -19.33
CA ASP A 424 -7.55 -14.98 -19.90
C ASP A 424 -6.50 -13.87 -19.96
N ILE A 425 -5.71 -13.73 -18.91
CA ILE A 425 -4.79 -12.62 -18.71
C ILE A 425 -3.58 -12.60 -19.64
N GLN A 426 -3.33 -13.70 -20.39
CA GLN A 426 -2.32 -13.71 -21.45
C GLN A 426 -2.83 -13.05 -22.74
N ASP A 427 -4.09 -13.30 -23.09
CA ASP A 427 -4.72 -12.76 -24.31
C ASP A 427 -5.43 -11.43 -24.03
N ASP A 428 -5.88 -11.18 -22.79
CA ASP A 428 -6.60 -10.00 -22.33
C ASP A 428 -6.03 -9.51 -20.99
N PRO A 429 -4.82 -8.94 -20.98
CA PRO A 429 -4.18 -8.44 -19.75
C PRO A 429 -4.92 -7.23 -19.12
N GLY A 430 -5.85 -6.63 -19.82
CA GLY A 430 -6.72 -5.56 -19.35
C GLY A 430 -8.02 -6.03 -18.72
N GLU A 431 -8.28 -7.36 -18.67
CA GLU A 431 -9.45 -7.97 -18.04
C GLU A 431 -10.79 -7.39 -18.55
N GLN A 432 -10.90 -7.20 -19.89
CA GLN A 432 -12.07 -6.57 -20.52
C GLN A 432 -13.14 -7.58 -20.96
N THR A 433 -12.77 -8.87 -21.10
CA THR A 433 -13.66 -9.90 -21.63
C THR A 433 -13.86 -11.01 -20.61
N ASP A 434 -15.03 -10.99 -19.95
CA ASP A 434 -15.41 -12.08 -19.05
C ASP A 434 -15.70 -13.38 -19.84
N LEU A 435 -15.00 -14.44 -19.49
CA LEU A 435 -15.09 -15.77 -20.10
C LEU A 435 -15.85 -16.79 -19.24
N ALA A 436 -16.43 -16.40 -18.11
CA ALA A 436 -17.04 -17.31 -17.17
C ALA A 436 -18.13 -18.19 -17.81
N ASP A 437 -18.99 -17.63 -18.63
CA ASP A 437 -20.04 -18.35 -19.35
C ASP A 437 -19.50 -19.24 -20.49
N THR A 438 -18.34 -18.90 -21.05
CA THR A 438 -17.77 -19.60 -22.22
C THR A 438 -16.76 -20.68 -21.85
N LYS A 439 -16.18 -20.63 -20.64
CA LYS A 439 -15.18 -21.59 -20.12
C LYS A 439 -15.57 -22.14 -18.74
N PRO A 440 -16.76 -22.76 -18.59
CA PRO A 440 -17.24 -23.23 -17.28
C PRO A 440 -16.35 -24.31 -16.63
N ASP A 441 -15.61 -25.06 -17.41
CA ASP A 441 -14.63 -26.04 -16.92
C ASP A 441 -13.41 -25.39 -16.26
N VAL A 442 -12.99 -24.24 -16.75
CA VAL A 442 -11.92 -23.44 -16.11
C VAL A 442 -12.43 -22.82 -14.81
N VAL A 443 -13.66 -22.26 -14.81
CA VAL A 443 -14.33 -21.75 -13.61
C VAL A 443 -14.39 -22.82 -12.53
N GLU A 444 -14.96 -24.03 -12.83
CA GLU A 444 -15.08 -25.14 -11.87
C GLU A 444 -13.71 -25.54 -11.28
N ARG A 445 -12.68 -25.59 -12.11
CA ARG A 445 -11.33 -25.93 -11.67
C ARG A 445 -10.74 -24.89 -10.72
N LEU A 446 -10.82 -23.59 -11.07
CA LEU A 446 -10.24 -22.52 -10.26
C LEU A 446 -11.05 -22.27 -8.98
N ASP A 447 -12.37 -22.42 -9.05
CA ASP A 447 -13.24 -22.34 -7.87
C ASP A 447 -12.93 -23.46 -6.87
N THR A 448 -12.74 -24.71 -7.36
CA THR A 448 -12.31 -25.84 -6.53
C THR A 448 -10.93 -25.58 -5.91
N THR A 449 -9.96 -25.06 -6.68
CA THR A 449 -8.61 -24.75 -6.16
C THR A 449 -8.68 -23.65 -5.10
N LEU A 450 -9.54 -22.64 -5.28
CA LEU A 450 -9.75 -21.58 -4.30
C LEU A 450 -10.37 -22.13 -3.00
N ASP A 451 -11.33 -23.05 -3.08
CA ASP A 451 -11.90 -23.70 -1.90
C ASP A 451 -10.88 -24.59 -1.18
N GLU A 452 -10.08 -25.40 -1.91
CA GLU A 452 -8.99 -26.20 -1.33
C GLU A 452 -7.95 -25.32 -0.62
N TRP A 453 -7.65 -24.15 -1.20
CA TRP A 453 -6.76 -23.18 -0.56
C TRP A 453 -7.36 -22.61 0.72
N LEU A 454 -8.63 -22.21 0.73
CA LEU A 454 -9.34 -21.69 1.90
C LEU A 454 -9.45 -22.74 3.02
N ASP A 455 -9.59 -24.01 2.69
CA ASP A 455 -9.67 -25.14 3.63
C ASP A 455 -8.28 -25.55 4.18
N SER A 456 -7.19 -25.06 3.58
CA SER A 456 -5.81 -25.45 3.96
C SER A 456 -5.30 -24.80 5.24
N PHE A 457 -6.00 -23.81 5.79
CA PHE A 457 -5.60 -23.08 7.00
C PHE A 457 -6.80 -22.66 7.83
N GLU A 458 -6.57 -22.34 9.09
CA GLU A 458 -7.60 -21.79 9.99
C GLU A 458 -7.86 -20.32 9.66
N GLN A 459 -9.09 -20.01 9.24
CA GLN A 459 -9.50 -18.65 8.94
C GLN A 459 -9.83 -17.90 10.24
N THR A 460 -9.47 -16.63 10.29
CA THR A 460 -9.78 -15.76 11.43
C THR A 460 -11.10 -15.02 11.17
N GLU A 461 -12.16 -15.38 11.90
CA GLU A 461 -13.43 -14.62 11.89
C GLU A 461 -13.38 -13.55 12.98
N ARG A 462 -13.25 -12.29 12.58
CA ARG A 462 -13.26 -11.15 13.51
C ARG A 462 -14.06 -9.99 12.94
N SER A 463 -14.84 -9.37 13.84
CA SER A 463 -15.42 -8.04 13.64
C SER A 463 -15.24 -7.27 14.94
N LYS A 464 -14.44 -6.22 14.91
CA LYS A 464 -14.22 -5.35 16.07
C LYS A 464 -13.96 -3.94 15.58
N ASP A 465 -14.73 -2.99 16.11
CA ASP A 465 -14.45 -1.58 15.91
C ASP A 465 -13.18 -1.21 16.65
N VAL A 466 -12.25 -0.61 15.95
CA VAL A 466 -11.03 -0.01 16.51
C VAL A 466 -11.37 1.40 16.98
N SER A 467 -11.04 1.71 18.23
CA SER A 467 -11.15 3.10 18.70
C SER A 467 -9.95 3.88 18.17
N MET A 468 -10.18 4.76 17.24
CA MET A 468 -9.19 5.68 16.68
C MET A 468 -9.23 6.99 17.47
N ASP A 469 -8.07 7.61 17.65
CA ASP A 469 -8.01 8.99 18.08
C ASP A 469 -8.52 9.94 16.99
N ASP A 470 -8.76 11.21 17.34
CA ASP A 470 -9.36 12.13 16.40
C ASP A 470 -8.34 12.68 15.36
N ASP A 471 -7.02 12.63 15.64
CA ASP A 471 -5.96 13.00 14.68
C ASP A 471 -5.90 11.95 13.55
N THR A 472 -5.92 10.67 13.91
CA THR A 472 -5.99 9.55 13.00
C THR A 472 -7.27 9.61 12.16
N LYS A 473 -8.43 9.89 12.78
CA LYS A 473 -9.69 10.08 12.03
C LYS A 473 -9.61 11.22 11.04
N SER A 474 -9.17 12.42 11.50
CA SER A 474 -9.06 13.58 10.62
C SER A 474 -8.17 13.32 9.42
N ARG A 475 -7.07 12.61 9.62
CA ARG A 475 -6.18 12.29 8.51
C ARG A 475 -6.78 11.25 7.57
N LEU A 476 -7.49 10.25 8.09
CA LEU A 476 -8.20 9.29 7.26
C LEU A 476 -9.37 9.94 6.49
N GLU A 477 -10.00 10.98 7.08
CA GLU A 477 -10.98 11.83 6.38
C GLU A 477 -10.30 12.64 5.27
N ASP A 478 -9.14 13.25 5.53
CA ASP A 478 -8.37 13.98 4.53
C ASP A 478 -7.88 13.10 3.37
N LEU A 479 -7.59 11.83 3.66
CA LEU A 479 -7.21 10.82 2.66
C LEU A 479 -8.42 10.15 1.98
N GLY A 480 -9.65 10.52 2.36
CA GLY A 480 -10.87 9.99 1.77
C GLY A 480 -11.35 8.65 2.32
N TYR A 481 -10.77 8.12 3.38
CA TYR A 481 -11.12 6.81 3.97
C TYR A 481 -12.21 6.84 5.03
N LEU A 482 -12.43 7.98 5.69
CA LEU A 482 -13.44 8.18 6.73
C LEU A 482 -14.17 9.51 6.56
N GLN A 483 -15.34 9.64 7.23
CA GLN A 483 -16.03 10.89 7.52
C GLN A 483 -16.67 10.88 8.91
#